data_818a5cf2122e4e3fc9e596378b1f821d
#
_entry.id   818a5cf2122e4e3fc9e596378b1f821d
#
_cell.length_a   1.000
_cell.length_b   1.000
_cell.length_c   1.000
_cell.angle_alpha   90.00
_cell.angle_beta   90.00
_cell.angle_gamma   90.00
#
_symmetry.space_group_name_H-M   'P 1'
#
loop_
_entity.id
_entity.type
_entity.pdbx_description
1 polymer ?
#
loop_
_entity_poly.entity_id
_entity_poly.type
_entity_poly.pdbx_seq_one_letter_code
_entity_poly.pdbx_strand_id
1 'polypeptide(L)'
;MLILILKEIAHRKANFLLSLFSVIIAVAMFVSFFTIGEASKRETNRLMREIGFNLRIIPKDTDMTTFWTVGFSQKTMPHEYINHISDHPGISYEHLTATLQRRVRWKGIDLILTGFSSSITGKKQPMVYEIESGKVHVGYEIAKKLNLKRGQEIKILGHEFLIERCLPESGSTDDIRVQM
;
A
#
# COMPACT_ATOMS: atom_id res chain seq x y z
N MET A 1 19.50 -38.63 -45.26
CA MET A 1 18.49 -38.70 -44.22
C MET A 1 17.52 -37.50 -44.23
N LEU A 2 17.97 -36.26 -44.29
CA LEU A 2 17.11 -35.05 -44.30
C LEU A 2 16.08 -35.02 -45.41
N ILE A 3 16.46 -35.45 -46.64
CA ILE A 3 15.55 -35.49 -47.82
C ILE A 3 14.40 -36.52 -47.66
N LEU A 4 14.67 -37.63 -46.97
CA LEU A 4 13.65 -38.64 -46.64
C LEU A 4 12.64 -38.08 -45.63
N ILE A 5 13.08 -37.38 -44.61
CA ILE A 5 12.25 -36.71 -43.61
C ILE A 5 11.35 -35.67 -44.28
N LEU A 6 11.91 -34.82 -45.17
CA LEU A 6 11.17 -33.82 -45.92
C LEU A 6 10.08 -34.43 -46.85
N LYS A 7 10.37 -35.55 -47.50
CA LYS A 7 9.40 -36.27 -48.31
C LYS A 7 8.29 -36.91 -47.49
N GLU A 8 8.61 -37.46 -46.30
CA GLU A 8 7.60 -38.01 -45.38
C GLU A 8 6.67 -36.90 -44.85
N ILE A 9 7.24 -35.74 -44.45
CA ILE A 9 6.47 -34.57 -44.06
C ILE A 9 5.54 -34.08 -45.16
N ALA A 10 6.04 -34.06 -46.44
CA ALA A 10 5.28 -33.65 -47.59
C ALA A 10 4.15 -34.63 -47.93
N HIS A 11 4.31 -35.92 -47.59
CA HIS A 11 3.30 -36.94 -47.83
C HIS A 11 2.19 -36.94 -46.76
N ARG A 12 2.54 -36.61 -45.49
CA ARG A 12 1.60 -36.56 -44.35
C ARG A 12 1.34 -35.16 -43.84
N LYS A 13 1.09 -34.21 -44.74
CA LYS A 13 0.91 -32.77 -44.44
C LYS A 13 -0.10 -32.50 -43.33
N ALA A 14 -1.24 -33.22 -43.36
CA ALA A 14 -2.29 -33.03 -42.35
C ALA A 14 -1.81 -33.39 -40.91
N ASN A 15 -1.14 -34.52 -40.75
CA ASN A 15 -0.64 -34.96 -39.44
C ASN A 15 0.49 -34.05 -38.95
N PHE A 16 1.35 -33.59 -39.85
CA PHE A 16 2.41 -32.65 -39.50
C PHE A 16 1.84 -31.30 -39.03
N LEU A 17 0.86 -30.75 -39.77
CA LEU A 17 0.19 -29.51 -39.39
C LEU A 17 -0.55 -29.63 -38.05
N LEU A 18 -1.23 -30.75 -37.79
CA LEU A 18 -1.89 -31.01 -36.51
C LEU A 18 -0.89 -31.05 -35.35
N SER A 19 0.24 -31.75 -35.55
CA SER A 19 1.31 -31.80 -34.52
C SER A 19 1.91 -30.43 -34.28
N LEU A 20 2.19 -29.70 -35.35
CA LEU A 20 2.74 -28.33 -35.23
C LEU A 20 1.78 -27.41 -34.49
N PHE A 21 0.49 -27.48 -34.83
CA PHE A 21 -0.54 -26.66 -34.18
C PHE A 21 -0.71 -27.00 -32.70
N SER A 22 -0.64 -28.31 -32.36
CA SER A 22 -0.66 -28.76 -30.98
C SER A 22 0.51 -28.21 -30.16
N VAL A 23 1.72 -28.22 -30.73
CA VAL A 23 2.90 -27.65 -30.07
C VAL A 23 2.78 -26.13 -29.87
N ILE A 24 2.29 -25.42 -30.89
CA ILE A 24 2.05 -23.98 -30.82
C ILE A 24 1.06 -23.64 -29.69
N ILE A 25 -0.06 -24.38 -29.63
CA ILE A 25 -1.05 -24.19 -28.56
C ILE A 25 -0.43 -24.45 -27.17
N ALA A 26 0.32 -25.54 -27.03
CA ALA A 26 0.95 -25.88 -25.77
C ALA A 26 1.94 -24.80 -25.30
N VAL A 27 2.77 -24.29 -26.21
CA VAL A 27 3.72 -23.19 -25.91
C VAL A 27 2.98 -21.91 -25.58
N ALA A 28 1.94 -21.57 -26.35
CA ALA A 28 1.13 -20.38 -26.09
C ALA A 28 0.44 -20.42 -24.72
N MET A 29 -0.11 -21.58 -24.34
CA MET A 29 -0.69 -21.79 -23.02
C MET A 29 0.38 -21.65 -21.92
N PHE A 30 1.54 -22.27 -22.08
CA PHE A 30 2.61 -22.19 -21.11
C PHE A 30 3.07 -20.73 -20.88
N VAL A 31 3.31 -20.01 -21.97
CA VAL A 31 3.71 -18.57 -21.87
C VAL A 31 2.60 -17.75 -21.23
N SER A 32 1.34 -17.99 -21.56
CA SER A 32 0.20 -17.28 -20.96
C SER A 32 0.10 -17.53 -19.48
N PHE A 33 0.19 -18.77 -19.02
CA PHE A 33 0.16 -19.11 -17.59
C PHE A 33 1.33 -18.48 -16.82
N PHE A 34 2.52 -18.54 -17.40
CA PHE A 34 3.70 -17.93 -16.77
C PHE A 34 3.54 -16.40 -16.66
N THR A 35 3.10 -15.76 -17.74
CA THR A 35 2.91 -14.30 -17.76
C THR A 35 1.81 -13.85 -16.78
N ILE A 36 0.69 -14.57 -16.72
CA ILE A 36 -0.41 -14.29 -15.78
C ILE A 36 0.08 -14.50 -14.35
N GLY A 37 0.82 -15.56 -14.07
CA GLY A 37 1.39 -15.83 -12.76
C GLY A 37 2.31 -14.71 -12.27
N GLU A 38 3.23 -14.24 -13.11
CA GLU A 38 4.12 -13.13 -12.78
C GLU A 38 3.36 -11.80 -12.63
N ALA A 39 2.39 -11.53 -13.49
CA ALA A 39 1.55 -10.33 -13.40
C ALA A 39 0.72 -10.33 -12.11
N SER A 40 0.10 -11.46 -11.76
CA SER A 40 -0.66 -11.64 -10.51
C SER A 40 0.21 -11.44 -9.29
N LYS A 41 1.43 -12.00 -9.28
CA LYS A 41 2.39 -11.82 -8.18
C LYS A 41 2.81 -10.36 -8.01
N ARG A 42 3.07 -9.66 -9.12
CA ARG A 42 3.41 -8.22 -9.08
C ARG A 42 2.26 -7.38 -8.55
N GLU A 43 1.04 -7.66 -8.99
CA GLU A 43 -0.14 -6.94 -8.55
C GLU A 43 -0.48 -7.23 -7.09
N THR A 44 -0.37 -8.48 -6.65
CA THR A 44 -0.52 -8.85 -5.23
C THR A 44 0.51 -8.13 -4.36
N ASN A 45 1.77 -8.09 -4.78
CA ASN A 45 2.81 -7.37 -4.05
C ASN A 45 2.59 -5.85 -4.05
N ARG A 46 1.99 -5.29 -5.11
CA ARG A 46 1.59 -3.89 -5.17
C ARG A 46 0.46 -3.60 -4.18
N LEU A 47 -0.60 -4.39 -4.22
CA LEU A 47 -1.74 -4.28 -3.30
C LEU A 47 -1.32 -4.44 -1.84
N MET A 48 -0.44 -5.39 -1.54
CA MET A 48 0.10 -5.59 -0.18
C MET A 48 0.87 -4.35 0.32
N ARG A 49 1.58 -3.65 -0.56
CA ARG A 49 2.24 -2.38 -0.22
C ARG A 49 1.25 -1.23 -0.05
N GLU A 50 0.20 -1.18 -0.87
CA GLU A 50 -0.85 -0.15 -0.80
C GLU A 50 -1.78 -0.32 0.41
N ILE A 51 -1.99 -1.56 0.89
CA ILE A 51 -2.76 -1.86 2.11
C ILE A 51 -2.05 -1.31 3.37
N GLY A 52 -0.75 -1.03 3.29
CA GLY A 52 0.04 -0.48 4.38
C GLY A 52 0.47 -1.54 5.39
N PHE A 53 0.19 -1.31 6.66
CA PHE A 53 0.68 -2.18 7.74
C PHE A 53 -0.03 -3.53 7.78
N ASN A 54 0.75 -4.62 7.80
CA ASN A 54 0.23 -5.98 7.87
C ASN A 54 -0.29 -6.35 9.26
N LEU A 55 0.21 -5.68 10.31
CA LEU A 55 -0.18 -5.89 11.69
C LEU A 55 -0.41 -4.53 12.36
N ARG A 56 -1.53 -4.41 13.06
CA ARG A 56 -1.82 -3.26 13.91
C ARG A 56 -1.93 -3.70 15.35
N ILE A 57 -1.15 -3.06 16.20
CA ILE A 57 -1.24 -3.23 17.65
C ILE A 57 -2.07 -2.08 18.19
N ILE A 58 -3.16 -2.39 18.86
CA ILE A 58 -4.12 -1.42 19.37
C ILE A 58 -4.25 -1.56 20.90
N PRO A 59 -4.68 -0.52 21.62
CA PRO A 59 -4.94 -0.62 23.05
C PRO A 59 -5.94 -1.72 23.40
N LYS A 60 -5.68 -2.46 24.49
CA LYS A 60 -6.50 -3.62 24.92
C LYS A 60 -7.99 -3.30 25.07
N ASP A 61 -8.31 -2.12 25.56
CA ASP A 61 -9.71 -1.71 25.83
C ASP A 61 -10.31 -0.93 24.65
N THR A 62 -9.85 -1.15 23.43
CA THR A 62 -10.40 -0.52 22.23
C THR A 62 -11.78 -1.13 21.93
N ASP A 63 -12.78 -0.28 21.75
CA ASP A 63 -14.07 -0.71 21.20
C ASP A 63 -13.91 -1.11 19.74
N MET A 64 -14.00 -2.40 19.48
CA MET A 64 -13.79 -2.98 18.13
C MET A 64 -14.86 -2.52 17.15
N THR A 65 -16.09 -2.27 17.59
CA THR A 65 -17.17 -1.80 16.71
C THR A 65 -16.86 -0.41 16.17
N THR A 66 -16.44 0.50 17.05
CA THR A 66 -16.01 1.84 16.68
C THR A 66 -14.72 1.79 15.87
N PHE A 67 -13.77 0.92 16.24
CA PHE A 67 -12.52 0.76 15.51
C PHE A 67 -12.72 0.38 14.03
N TRP A 68 -13.57 -0.59 13.74
CA TRP A 68 -13.85 -1.00 12.35
C TRP A 68 -14.65 0.04 11.56
N THR A 69 -15.46 0.85 12.23
CA THR A 69 -16.25 1.90 11.58
C THR A 69 -15.42 3.15 11.27
N VAL A 70 -14.54 3.54 12.20
CA VAL A 70 -13.77 4.81 12.11
C VAL A 70 -12.35 4.58 11.58
N GLY A 71 -11.84 3.34 11.67
CA GLY A 71 -10.51 2.95 11.21
C GLY A 71 -9.37 3.20 12.20
N PHE A 72 -9.67 3.67 13.42
CA PHE A 72 -8.68 3.86 14.49
C PHE A 72 -9.29 3.78 15.89
N SER A 73 -8.45 3.55 16.91
CA SER A 73 -8.85 3.56 18.32
C SER A 73 -8.89 4.98 18.87
N GLN A 74 -9.93 5.30 19.62
CA GLN A 74 -9.98 6.56 20.39
C GLN A 74 -9.09 6.53 21.65
N LYS A 75 -8.71 5.33 22.09
CA LYS A 75 -7.78 5.15 23.21
C LYS A 75 -6.35 5.14 22.70
N THR A 76 -5.44 5.62 23.53
CA THR A 76 -4.02 5.67 23.23
C THR A 76 -3.25 4.73 24.14
N MET A 77 -2.05 4.37 23.73
CA MET A 77 -1.10 3.61 24.54
C MET A 77 0.21 4.41 24.69
N PRO A 78 1.01 4.14 25.72
CA PRO A 78 2.31 4.78 25.89
C PRO A 78 3.22 4.56 24.70
N HIS A 79 3.94 5.60 24.28
CA HIS A 79 4.88 5.53 23.16
C HIS A 79 6.02 4.53 23.41
N GLU A 80 6.38 4.31 24.67
CA GLU A 80 7.45 3.40 25.08
C GLU A 80 7.23 1.95 24.66
N TYR A 81 5.98 1.55 24.39
CA TYR A 81 5.68 0.19 23.90
C TYR A 81 6.31 -0.12 22.55
N ILE A 82 6.63 0.90 21.74
CA ILE A 82 7.34 0.68 20.48
C ILE A 82 8.73 0.08 20.73
N ASN A 83 9.43 0.54 21.79
CA ASN A 83 10.74 0.02 22.15
C ASN A 83 10.64 -1.41 22.70
N HIS A 84 9.62 -1.71 23.50
CA HIS A 84 9.41 -3.08 24.00
C HIS A 84 9.13 -4.08 22.85
N ILE A 85 8.45 -3.63 21.79
CA ILE A 85 8.18 -4.46 20.62
C ILE A 85 9.45 -4.61 19.78
N SER A 86 10.21 -3.52 19.60
CA SER A 86 11.46 -3.53 18.81
C SER A 86 12.53 -4.45 19.42
N ASP A 87 12.59 -4.49 20.72
CA ASP A 87 13.61 -5.23 21.46
C ASP A 87 13.22 -6.70 21.71
N HIS A 88 11.98 -7.09 21.36
CA HIS A 88 11.48 -8.43 21.61
C HIS A 88 12.04 -9.45 20.61
N PRO A 89 12.80 -10.48 21.04
CA PRO A 89 13.52 -11.39 20.15
C PRO A 89 12.61 -12.30 19.31
N GLY A 90 11.34 -12.46 19.70
CA GLY A 90 10.36 -13.29 19.00
C GLY A 90 9.56 -12.56 17.93
N ILE A 91 9.75 -11.26 17.75
CA ILE A 91 9.00 -10.44 16.78
C ILE A 91 9.95 -10.01 15.66
N SER A 92 9.66 -10.47 14.44
CA SER A 92 10.39 -10.02 13.24
C SER A 92 9.54 -9.01 12.51
N TYR A 93 10.09 -7.83 12.26
CA TYR A 93 9.43 -6.74 11.53
C TYR A 93 10.42 -6.10 10.55
N GLU A 94 9.92 -5.60 9.44
CA GLU A 94 10.71 -4.77 8.53
C GLU A 94 10.60 -3.28 8.90
N HIS A 95 9.39 -2.86 9.24
CA HIS A 95 9.07 -1.49 9.64
C HIS A 95 8.12 -1.51 10.83
N LEU A 96 8.45 -0.74 11.85
CA LEU A 96 7.63 -0.52 13.03
C LEU A 96 7.41 0.98 13.19
N THR A 97 6.16 1.44 13.14
CA THR A 97 5.82 2.86 13.24
C THR A 97 4.69 3.05 14.23
N ALA A 98 4.86 3.98 15.18
CA ALA A 98 3.75 4.40 16.02
C ALA A 98 2.93 5.47 15.31
N THR A 99 1.60 5.35 15.39
CA THR A 99 0.67 6.32 14.82
C THR A 99 -0.27 6.84 15.89
N LEU A 100 -0.47 8.16 15.92
CA LEU A 100 -1.47 8.80 16.75
C LEU A 100 -2.56 9.38 15.84
N GLN A 101 -3.79 8.94 16.06
CA GLN A 101 -4.92 9.38 15.24
C GLN A 101 -5.97 10.06 16.11
N ARG A 102 -6.47 11.21 15.64
CA ARG A 102 -7.50 11.96 16.34
C ARG A 102 -8.48 12.60 15.36
N ARG A 103 -9.76 12.50 15.65
CA ARG A 103 -10.77 13.28 14.91
C ARG A 103 -10.73 14.72 15.38
N VAL A 104 -10.63 15.65 14.43
CA VAL A 104 -10.55 17.08 14.68
C VAL A 104 -11.50 17.79 13.73
N ARG A 105 -12.16 18.83 14.22
CA ARG A 105 -12.92 19.73 13.37
C ARG A 105 -12.06 20.94 12.99
N TRP A 106 -11.80 21.10 11.71
CA TRP A 106 -10.95 22.16 11.19
C TRP A 106 -11.64 22.87 10.03
N LYS A 107 -11.74 24.20 10.10
CA LYS A 107 -12.45 25.02 9.11
C LYS A 107 -13.87 24.51 8.77
N GLY A 108 -14.58 23.98 9.77
CA GLY A 108 -15.94 23.46 9.60
C GLY A 108 -16.04 22.04 9.03
N ILE A 109 -14.92 21.39 8.74
CA ILE A 109 -14.84 20.02 8.21
C ILE A 109 -14.29 19.08 9.30
N ASP A 110 -14.93 17.92 9.44
CA ASP A 110 -14.42 16.86 10.31
C ASP A 110 -13.35 16.08 9.53
N LEU A 111 -12.17 15.98 10.09
CA LEU A 111 -11.03 15.27 9.51
C LEU A 111 -10.34 14.37 10.54
N ILE A 112 -9.57 13.44 10.07
CA ILE A 112 -8.71 12.58 10.89
C ILE A 112 -7.28 13.10 10.78
N LEU A 113 -6.77 13.60 11.89
CA LEU A 113 -5.37 13.97 12.00
C LEU A 113 -4.57 12.73 12.37
N THR A 114 -3.54 12.42 11.59
CA THR A 114 -2.69 11.26 11.80
C THR A 114 -1.24 11.70 11.91
N GLY A 115 -0.69 11.59 13.10
CA GLY A 115 0.74 11.78 13.33
C GLY A 115 1.48 10.45 13.25
N PHE A 116 2.64 10.45 12.61
CA PHE A 116 3.55 9.32 12.54
C PHE A 116 4.79 9.63 13.39
N SER A 117 5.21 8.66 14.19
CA SER A 117 6.56 8.73 14.75
C SER A 117 7.58 8.26 13.71
N SER A 118 8.84 8.68 13.87
CA SER A 118 9.93 8.11 13.07
C SER A 118 9.88 6.59 13.13
N SER A 119 9.93 5.94 11.97
CA SER A 119 9.88 4.48 11.92
C SER A 119 11.18 3.88 12.45
N ILE A 120 11.06 2.89 13.33
CA ILE A 120 12.18 2.03 13.69
C ILE A 120 12.33 1.05 12.53
N THR A 121 13.37 1.22 11.74
CA THR A 121 13.61 0.38 10.56
C THR A 121 14.56 -0.74 10.96
N GLY A 122 14.12 -1.99 10.78
CA GLY A 122 15.04 -3.12 10.65
C GLY A 122 15.88 -2.93 9.37
N LYS A 123 16.96 -3.58 9.20
CA LYS A 123 18.08 -3.43 8.25
C LYS A 123 17.82 -2.97 6.79
N LYS A 124 16.61 -2.61 6.34
CA LYS A 124 16.31 -2.28 4.94
C LYS A 124 15.34 -1.12 4.82
N GLN A 125 15.72 -0.14 4.04
CA GLN A 125 15.03 1.02 3.46
C GLN A 125 13.91 1.71 4.28
N PRO A 126 13.94 3.04 4.40
CA PRO A 126 12.88 3.80 5.04
C PRO A 126 11.53 3.54 4.33
N MET A 127 10.46 3.48 5.09
CA MET A 127 9.11 3.45 4.50
C MET A 127 8.89 4.70 3.64
N VAL A 128 8.17 4.53 2.53
CA VAL A 128 7.80 5.59 1.58
C VAL A 128 6.95 6.72 2.22
N TYR A 129 6.61 6.61 3.49
CA TYR A 129 5.75 7.53 4.24
C TYR A 129 6.50 8.36 5.31
N GLU A 130 7.78 8.61 5.12
CA GLU A 130 8.47 9.54 6.00
C GLU A 130 8.03 10.97 5.64
N ILE A 131 7.23 11.57 6.52
CA ILE A 131 6.80 12.95 6.38
C ILE A 131 7.78 13.80 7.20
N GLU A 132 8.47 14.72 6.55
CA GLU A 132 9.40 15.60 7.23
C GLU A 132 8.66 16.50 8.23
N SER A 133 9.32 16.81 9.35
CA SER A 133 8.75 17.69 10.37
C SER A 133 8.36 19.04 9.78
N GLY A 134 7.16 19.51 10.09
CA GLY A 134 6.59 20.74 9.53
C GLY A 134 5.92 20.59 8.18
N LYS A 135 5.94 19.40 7.58
CA LYS A 135 5.22 19.10 6.34
C LYS A 135 4.00 18.21 6.61
N VAL A 136 3.03 18.24 5.70
CA VAL A 136 1.82 17.42 5.78
C VAL A 136 1.39 16.91 4.41
N HIS A 137 0.80 15.73 4.42
CA HIS A 137 0.03 15.21 3.30
C HIS A 137 -1.45 15.37 3.58
N VAL A 138 -2.20 15.89 2.62
CA VAL A 138 -3.63 16.19 2.75
C VAL A 138 -4.43 15.26 1.88
N GLY A 139 -5.44 14.61 2.46
CA GLY A 139 -6.36 13.72 1.75
C GLY A 139 -7.19 14.45 0.71
N TYR A 140 -7.61 13.72 -0.33
CA TYR A 140 -8.30 14.24 -1.50
C TYR A 140 -9.55 15.08 -1.16
N GLU A 141 -10.44 14.56 -0.34
CA GLU A 141 -11.68 15.24 0.03
C GLU A 141 -11.45 16.57 0.75
N ILE A 142 -10.45 16.61 1.63
CA ILE A 142 -10.09 17.83 2.36
C ILE A 142 -9.50 18.86 1.41
N ALA A 143 -8.55 18.41 0.57
CA ALA A 143 -7.91 19.28 -0.42
C ALA A 143 -8.95 19.89 -1.38
N LYS A 144 -9.92 19.09 -1.85
CA LYS A 144 -10.99 19.51 -2.74
C LYS A 144 -11.94 20.50 -2.05
N LYS A 145 -12.44 20.18 -0.85
CA LYS A 145 -13.41 21.02 -0.11
C LYS A 145 -12.83 22.37 0.30
N LEU A 146 -11.55 22.42 0.65
CA LEU A 146 -10.87 23.65 1.08
C LEU A 146 -10.03 24.30 -0.01
N ASN A 147 -10.05 23.76 -1.23
CA ASN A 147 -9.27 24.20 -2.38
C ASN A 147 -7.77 24.35 -2.07
N LEU A 148 -7.22 23.36 -1.37
CA LEU A 148 -5.82 23.34 -0.95
C LEU A 148 -4.93 22.84 -2.08
N LYS A 149 -3.71 23.39 -2.14
CA LYS A 149 -2.72 23.02 -3.16
C LYS A 149 -1.38 22.72 -2.52
N ARG A 150 -0.58 21.90 -3.20
CA ARG A 150 0.82 21.64 -2.84
C ARG A 150 1.60 22.96 -2.72
N GLY A 151 2.43 23.06 -1.70
CA GLY A 151 3.25 24.25 -1.42
C GLY A 151 2.52 25.35 -0.64
N GLN A 152 1.27 25.14 -0.27
CA GLN A 152 0.50 26.08 0.53
C GLN A 152 0.74 25.84 2.02
N GLU A 153 0.84 26.90 2.80
CA GLU A 153 0.90 26.83 4.26
C GLU A 153 -0.50 26.76 4.86
N ILE A 154 -0.66 25.90 5.83
CA ILE A 154 -1.91 25.71 6.58
C ILE A 154 -1.64 25.72 8.08
N LYS A 155 -2.60 26.24 8.83
CA LYS A 155 -2.54 26.25 10.28
C LYS A 155 -3.54 25.27 10.88
N ILE A 156 -3.03 24.25 11.58
CA ILE A 156 -3.83 23.22 12.24
C ILE A 156 -3.43 23.18 13.73
N LEU A 157 -4.42 23.22 14.63
CA LEU A 157 -4.21 23.20 16.08
C LEU A 157 -3.19 24.26 16.58
N GLY A 158 -3.07 25.40 15.90
CA GLY A 158 -2.14 26.47 16.28
C GLY A 158 -0.75 26.36 15.67
N HIS A 159 -0.39 25.26 15.01
CA HIS A 159 0.88 25.04 14.34
C HIS A 159 0.75 25.26 12.82
N GLU A 160 1.80 25.74 12.22
CA GLU A 160 1.89 25.99 10.76
C GLU A 160 2.59 24.81 10.09
N PHE A 161 2.02 24.37 8.97
CA PHE A 161 2.51 23.23 8.20
C PHE A 161 2.49 23.56 6.71
N LEU A 162 3.50 23.05 6.00
CA LEU A 162 3.57 23.15 4.54
C LEU A 162 2.92 21.91 3.91
N ILE A 163 2.01 22.09 2.98
CA ILE A 163 1.44 20.99 2.21
C ILE A 163 2.48 20.47 1.23
N GLU A 164 3.04 19.32 1.52
CA GLU A 164 3.99 18.66 0.63
C GLU A 164 3.27 17.92 -0.50
N ARG A 165 2.15 17.30 -0.20
CA ARG A 165 1.39 16.52 -1.17
C ARG A 165 -0.11 16.56 -0.87
N CYS A 166 -0.92 16.71 -1.94
CA CYS A 166 -2.34 16.35 -1.90
C CYS A 166 -2.46 14.93 -2.45
N LEU A 167 -3.07 14.03 -1.67
CA LEU A 167 -3.22 12.62 -2.04
C LEU A 167 -4.28 12.48 -3.14
N PRO A 168 -4.11 11.51 -4.06
CA PRO A 168 -5.13 11.19 -5.04
C PRO A 168 -6.36 10.56 -4.36
N GLU A 169 -7.49 10.59 -5.05
CA GLU A 169 -8.72 9.94 -4.60
C GLU A 169 -8.51 8.43 -4.43
N SER A 170 -8.83 7.92 -3.24
CA SER A 170 -8.66 6.50 -2.89
C SER A 170 -9.98 5.80 -2.60
N GLY A 171 -11.06 6.56 -2.34
CA GLY A 171 -12.34 6.02 -1.88
C GLY A 171 -12.28 5.43 -0.47
N SER A 172 -11.26 5.76 0.30
CA SER A 172 -11.01 5.25 1.64
C SER A 172 -11.02 6.38 2.69
N THR A 173 -10.84 6.01 3.95
CA THR A 173 -10.70 7.01 5.03
C THR A 173 -9.47 7.90 4.88
N ASP A 174 -8.54 7.58 3.99
CA ASP A 174 -7.36 8.41 3.72
C ASP A 174 -7.74 9.72 3.02
N ASP A 175 -8.86 9.74 2.30
CA ASP A 175 -9.37 10.94 1.63
C ASP A 175 -9.76 12.06 2.61
N ILE A 176 -10.09 11.70 3.86
CA ILE A 176 -10.42 12.63 4.95
C ILE A 176 -9.33 12.74 6.02
N ARG A 177 -8.09 12.34 5.70
CA ARG A 177 -6.94 12.41 6.61
C ARG A 177 -6.02 13.57 6.28
N VAL A 178 -5.42 14.11 7.33
CA VAL A 178 -4.20 14.91 7.25
C VAL A 178 -3.11 14.14 7.98
N GLN A 179 -2.06 13.80 7.27
CA GLN A 179 -0.92 13.03 7.74
C GLN A 179 0.25 13.98 7.99
N MET A 180 0.92 13.83 9.16
CA MET A 180 2.05 14.65 9.57
C MET A 180 3.13 13.85 10.26
#